data_6779d16b77e4a4a402a4c4dd93eb8164
#
_entry.id   6779d16b77e4a4a402a4c4dd93eb8164
#
_cell.length_a   1.000
_cell.length_b   1.000
_cell.length_c   1.000
_cell.angle_alpha   90.00
_cell.angle_beta   90.00
_cell.angle_gamma   90.00
#
_symmetry.space_group_name_H-M   'P 1'
#
loop_
_entity.id
_entity.type
_entity.pdbx_description
1 polymer ?
#
loop_
_entity_poly.entity_id
_entity_poly.type
_entity_poly.pdbx_seq_one_letter_code
_entity_poly.pdbx_strand_id
1 'polypeptide(L)'
;MGYTVLRPEDQSFEVPSWRPEEPVRRLVEIPLHANMQHSRAHLWKYPAGAAGRRHKPVVQEEIFFVHEGTFTMLLGEESERFELPAGSIVVVEPGTTLKLMNESDGDGLIFAYGAPADRAAEILEE
;
A
#
# COMPACT_ATOMS: atom_id res chain seq x y z
N MET A 1 19.57 4.32 16.83
CA MET A 1 20.61 3.58 16.18
C MET A 1 20.35 2.09 16.31
N GLY A 2 20.23 1.43 15.20
CA GLY A 2 19.94 0.02 15.13
C GLY A 2 18.46 -0.35 15.20
N TYR A 3 17.60 0.52 15.69
CA TYR A 3 16.16 0.25 15.75
C TYR A 3 15.34 1.53 15.80
N THR A 4 14.07 1.40 15.43
CA THR A 4 13.08 2.47 15.52
C THR A 4 11.77 1.87 16.01
N VAL A 5 11.10 2.54 16.93
CA VAL A 5 9.79 2.12 17.45
C VAL A 5 8.79 3.22 17.13
N LEU A 6 7.70 2.85 16.46
CA LEU A 6 6.62 3.77 16.12
C LEU A 6 5.33 3.27 16.73
N ARG A 7 5.01 3.76 17.95
CA ARG A 7 3.74 3.44 18.60
C ARG A 7 2.61 4.19 17.86
N PRO A 8 1.37 3.82 18.07
CA PRO A 8 0.26 4.54 17.40
C PRO A 8 0.33 6.04 17.58
N GLU A 9 0.69 6.52 18.76
CA GLU A 9 0.80 7.96 19.04
C GLU A 9 1.97 8.63 18.31
N ASP A 10 2.95 7.85 17.84
CA ASP A 10 4.10 8.37 17.10
C ASP A 10 3.86 8.39 15.60
N GLN A 11 2.75 7.82 15.15
CA GLN A 11 2.45 7.68 13.73
C GLN A 11 1.70 8.91 13.23
N SER A 12 2.26 9.53 12.20
CA SER A 12 1.62 10.68 11.56
C SER A 12 1.26 10.27 10.14
N PHE A 13 -0.03 10.28 9.83
CA PHE A 13 -0.53 9.92 8.51
C PHE A 13 -0.53 11.15 7.63
N GLU A 14 0.36 11.17 6.64
CA GLU A 14 0.58 12.30 5.77
C GLU A 14 0.04 12.04 4.37
N VAL A 15 -0.25 13.11 3.64
CA VAL A 15 -0.58 12.99 2.22
C VAL A 15 0.69 12.54 1.49
N PRO A 16 0.59 11.59 0.54
CA PRO A 16 1.77 11.15 -0.20
C PRO A 16 2.53 12.31 -0.82
N SER A 17 3.86 12.23 -0.82
CA SER A 17 4.72 13.26 -1.41
C SER A 17 4.61 13.29 -2.93
N TRP A 18 4.13 12.20 -3.51
CA TRP A 18 3.79 12.17 -4.92
C TRP A 18 2.30 12.52 -5.06
N ARG A 19 1.80 12.53 -6.20
CA ARG A 19 0.49 13.01 -6.59
C ARG A 19 -0.71 12.47 -5.77
N PRO A 20 -1.32 13.26 -4.88
CA PRO A 20 -2.53 12.84 -4.18
C PRO A 20 -3.75 12.95 -5.09
N GLU A 21 -4.72 12.04 -4.90
CA GLU A 21 -5.98 12.02 -5.63
C GLU A 21 -7.13 11.93 -4.63
N GLU A 22 -8.27 12.52 -5.00
CA GLU A 22 -9.45 12.48 -4.14
C GLU A 22 -10.22 11.17 -4.33
N PRO A 23 -10.77 10.54 -3.28
CA PRO A 23 -10.55 10.88 -1.86
C PRO A 23 -9.09 10.66 -1.45
N VAL A 24 -8.57 11.52 -0.59
CA VAL A 24 -7.15 11.54 -0.27
C VAL A 24 -6.75 10.39 0.63
N ARG A 25 -5.84 9.54 0.14
CA ARG A 25 -5.18 8.51 0.96
C ARG A 25 -4.09 9.18 1.78
N ARG A 26 -3.84 8.65 2.97
CA ARG A 26 -2.73 9.11 3.80
C ARG A 26 -1.90 7.92 4.24
N LEU A 27 -0.63 8.16 4.56
CA LEU A 27 0.24 7.06 4.94
C LEU A 27 1.29 7.49 5.95
N VAL A 28 1.78 6.49 6.67
CA VAL A 28 3.04 6.59 7.38
C VAL A 28 4.08 5.98 6.44
N GLU A 29 4.95 6.81 5.89
CA GLU A 29 6.06 6.36 5.04
C GLU A 29 7.20 5.95 5.97
N ILE A 30 7.21 4.69 6.37
CA ILE A 30 8.14 4.20 7.39
C ILE A 30 9.60 4.49 7.06
N PRO A 31 10.07 4.37 5.79
CA PRO A 31 11.47 4.70 5.46
C PRO A 31 11.87 6.14 5.73
N LEU A 32 10.93 7.06 5.92
CA LEU A 32 11.25 8.44 6.30
C LEU A 32 11.53 8.57 7.79
N HIS A 33 11.17 7.56 8.58
CA HIS A 33 11.29 7.58 10.04
C HIS A 33 12.28 6.57 10.57
N ALA A 34 12.73 5.64 9.73
CA ALA A 34 13.58 4.54 10.12
C ALA A 34 14.60 4.27 9.00
N ASN A 35 15.75 3.74 9.38
CA ASN A 35 16.80 3.41 8.42
C ASN A 35 16.52 2.04 7.79
N MET A 36 15.75 2.03 6.72
CA MET A 36 15.42 0.82 5.96
C MET A 36 16.23 0.80 4.67
N GLN A 37 17.20 -0.11 4.58
CA GLN A 37 18.12 -0.17 3.45
C GLN A 37 17.74 -1.23 2.41
N HIS A 38 17.08 -2.31 2.84
CA HIS A 38 16.87 -3.48 1.99
C HIS A 38 15.40 -3.69 1.63
N SER A 39 14.51 -2.94 2.25
CA SER A 39 13.08 -3.09 2.06
C SER A 39 12.39 -1.77 2.31
N ARG A 40 11.09 -1.72 1.99
CA ARG A 40 10.25 -0.54 2.22
C ARG A 40 8.96 -1.00 2.89
N ALA A 41 8.41 -0.16 3.74
CA ALA A 41 7.14 -0.45 4.38
C ALA A 41 6.32 0.83 4.52
N HIS A 42 5.02 0.70 4.38
CA HIS A 42 4.07 1.80 4.49
C HIS A 42 2.84 1.31 5.24
N LEU A 43 2.28 2.19 6.05
CA LEU A 43 0.97 1.95 6.64
C LEU A 43 0.01 2.94 6.01
N TRP A 44 -0.94 2.45 5.24
CA TRP A 44 -1.87 3.27 4.47
C TRP A 44 -3.23 3.36 5.13
N LYS A 45 -3.77 4.56 5.17
CA LYS A 45 -5.17 4.80 5.52
C LYS A 45 -5.91 5.24 4.25
N TYR A 46 -6.90 4.45 3.87
CA TYR A 46 -7.74 4.71 2.70
C TYR A 46 -9.13 5.09 3.18
N PRO A 47 -9.56 6.34 3.02
CA PRO A 47 -10.98 6.65 3.28
C PRO A 47 -11.88 5.96 2.26
N ALA A 48 -13.17 5.91 2.56
CA ALA A 48 -14.15 5.33 1.65
C ALA A 48 -14.01 5.93 0.26
N GLY A 49 -13.96 5.08 -0.76
CA GLY A 49 -13.84 5.49 -2.16
C GLY A 49 -12.42 5.77 -2.65
N ALA A 50 -11.43 5.74 -1.77
CA ALA A 50 -10.05 6.02 -2.17
C ALA A 50 -9.46 4.86 -2.96
N ALA A 51 -8.59 5.19 -3.91
CA ALA A 51 -7.94 4.20 -4.76
C ALA A 51 -6.52 4.60 -5.07
N GLY A 52 -5.64 3.61 -5.15
CA GLY A 52 -4.31 3.78 -5.68
C GLY A 52 -4.33 3.68 -7.20
N ARG A 53 -3.19 3.87 -7.82
CA ARG A 53 -3.06 3.75 -9.26
C ARG A 53 -2.84 2.30 -9.66
N ARG A 54 -3.33 1.95 -10.84
CA ARG A 54 -3.03 0.65 -11.43
C ARG A 54 -1.57 0.69 -11.86
N HIS A 55 -0.76 -0.23 -11.34
CA HIS A 55 0.68 -0.21 -11.60
C HIS A 55 1.26 -1.61 -11.53
N LYS A 56 2.50 -1.72 -12.00
CA LYS A 56 3.22 -2.98 -12.06
C LYS A 56 4.62 -2.75 -11.50
N PRO A 57 4.90 -3.19 -10.27
CA PRO A 57 6.27 -3.14 -9.74
C PRO A 57 7.18 -4.00 -10.60
N VAL A 58 8.36 -3.46 -10.94
CA VAL A 58 9.27 -4.13 -11.85
C VAL A 58 10.13 -5.16 -11.14
N VAL A 59 10.69 -4.78 -9.98
CA VAL A 59 11.67 -5.59 -9.26
C VAL A 59 11.15 -6.02 -7.88
N GLN A 60 10.40 -5.15 -7.24
CA GLN A 60 9.98 -5.33 -5.86
C GLN A 60 8.90 -6.41 -5.73
N GLU A 61 9.06 -7.26 -4.73
CA GLU A 61 8.05 -8.21 -4.27
C GLU A 61 7.32 -7.54 -3.12
N GLU A 62 5.99 -7.64 -3.08
CA GLU A 62 5.20 -6.92 -2.07
C GLU A 62 4.30 -7.85 -1.28
N ILE A 63 4.13 -7.54 0.01
CA ILE A 63 3.16 -8.19 0.87
C ILE A 63 2.24 -7.12 1.43
N PHE A 64 0.94 -7.37 1.36
CA PHE A 64 -0.08 -6.49 1.93
C PHE A 64 -0.80 -7.23 3.03
N PHE A 65 -1.05 -6.54 4.14
CA PHE A 65 -1.85 -7.08 5.24
C PHE A 65 -2.95 -6.08 5.59
N VAL A 66 -4.20 -6.50 5.46
CA VAL A 66 -5.35 -5.65 5.80
C VAL A 66 -5.55 -5.69 7.31
N HIS A 67 -5.34 -4.55 7.95
CA HIS A 67 -5.46 -4.42 9.40
C HIS A 67 -6.87 -4.05 9.84
N GLU A 68 -7.50 -3.11 9.14
CA GLU A 68 -8.86 -2.66 9.46
C GLU A 68 -9.63 -2.41 8.17
N GLY A 69 -10.93 -2.66 8.21
CA GLY A 69 -11.81 -2.41 7.08
C GLY A 69 -11.76 -3.51 6.04
N THR A 70 -12.29 -3.22 4.87
CA THR A 70 -12.32 -4.14 3.73
C THR A 70 -11.77 -3.42 2.51
N PHE A 71 -10.80 -4.04 1.86
CA PHE A 71 -10.23 -3.50 0.63
C PHE A 71 -10.64 -4.34 -0.57
N THR A 72 -10.48 -3.77 -1.74
CA THR A 72 -10.60 -4.48 -3.01
C THR A 72 -9.27 -4.37 -3.72
N MET A 73 -8.79 -5.47 -4.28
CA MET A 73 -7.57 -5.44 -5.09
C MET A 73 -7.84 -6.09 -6.43
N LEU A 74 -7.42 -5.41 -7.49
CA LEU A 74 -7.44 -5.95 -8.85
C LEU A 74 -6.05 -6.46 -9.14
N LEU A 75 -5.92 -7.73 -9.52
CA LEU A 75 -4.62 -8.36 -9.71
C LEU A 75 -4.49 -8.99 -11.08
N GLY A 76 -3.29 -8.89 -11.65
CA GLY A 76 -2.95 -9.49 -12.92
C GLY A 76 -3.42 -8.67 -14.10
N GLU A 77 -3.05 -9.12 -15.30
CA GLU A 77 -3.39 -8.42 -16.55
C GLU A 77 -4.89 -8.34 -16.78
N GLU A 78 -5.63 -9.34 -16.31
CA GLU A 78 -7.08 -9.39 -16.48
C GLU A 78 -7.82 -8.65 -15.37
N SER A 79 -7.09 -8.01 -14.44
CA SER A 79 -7.68 -7.30 -13.30
C SER A 79 -8.67 -8.16 -12.53
N GLU A 80 -8.23 -9.35 -12.15
CA GLU A 80 -9.06 -10.25 -11.35
C GLU A 80 -9.34 -9.58 -10.01
N ARG A 81 -10.61 -9.60 -9.60
CA ARG A 81 -11.09 -8.83 -8.47
C ARG A 81 -11.15 -9.66 -7.20
N PHE A 82 -10.54 -9.16 -6.13
CA PHE A 82 -10.57 -9.81 -4.82
C PHE A 82 -11.06 -8.84 -3.76
N GLU A 83 -12.00 -9.29 -2.93
CA GLU A 83 -12.41 -8.56 -1.74
C GLU A 83 -11.57 -9.06 -0.57
N LEU A 84 -11.02 -8.14 0.20
CA LEU A 84 -10.03 -8.43 1.23
C LEU A 84 -10.50 -7.87 2.57
N PRO A 85 -11.19 -8.67 3.38
CA PRO A 85 -11.55 -8.22 4.73
C PRO A 85 -10.33 -8.15 5.63
N ALA A 86 -10.50 -7.53 6.80
CA ALA A 86 -9.42 -7.43 7.80
C ALA A 86 -8.83 -8.82 8.09
N GLY A 87 -7.51 -8.89 8.16
CA GLY A 87 -6.78 -10.13 8.34
C GLY A 87 -6.28 -10.75 7.04
N SER A 88 -6.71 -10.23 5.87
CA SER A 88 -6.26 -10.75 4.58
C SER A 88 -4.79 -10.43 4.33
N ILE A 89 -4.09 -11.38 3.71
CA ILE A 89 -2.70 -11.23 3.28
C ILE A 89 -2.65 -11.46 1.78
N VAL A 90 -1.97 -10.55 1.06
CA VAL A 90 -1.76 -10.69 -0.37
C VAL A 90 -0.26 -10.59 -0.66
N VAL A 91 0.26 -11.53 -1.42
CA VAL A 91 1.65 -11.50 -1.90
C VAL A 91 1.61 -11.21 -3.39
N VAL A 92 2.33 -10.16 -3.80
CA VAL A 92 2.38 -9.75 -5.20
C VAL A 92 3.81 -9.91 -5.69
N GLU A 93 4.00 -10.81 -6.66
CA GLU A 93 5.32 -11.09 -7.24
C GLU A 93 5.73 -9.96 -8.18
N PRO A 94 7.03 -9.74 -8.37
CA PRO A 94 7.50 -8.73 -9.31
C PRO A 94 6.89 -8.93 -10.70
N GLY A 95 6.57 -7.84 -11.37
CA GLY A 95 5.98 -7.88 -12.70
C GLY A 95 4.49 -8.18 -12.73
N THR A 96 3.83 -8.16 -11.57
CA THR A 96 2.39 -8.39 -11.49
C THR A 96 1.66 -7.06 -11.37
N THR A 97 0.66 -6.86 -12.22
CA THR A 97 -0.17 -5.65 -12.19
C THR A 97 -1.09 -5.68 -10.99
N LEU A 98 -1.22 -4.54 -10.32
CA LEU A 98 -2.15 -4.42 -9.19
C LEU A 98 -2.79 -3.04 -9.12
N LYS A 99 -3.98 -3.00 -8.53
CA LYS A 99 -4.65 -1.76 -8.14
C LYS A 99 -5.36 -2.01 -6.81
N LEU A 100 -5.08 -1.18 -5.82
CA LEU A 100 -5.66 -1.29 -4.48
C LEU A 100 -6.71 -0.21 -4.29
N MET A 101 -7.89 -0.60 -3.81
CA MET A 101 -9.02 0.32 -3.66
C MET A 101 -9.74 0.06 -2.35
N ASN A 102 -10.39 1.10 -1.83
CA ASN A 102 -11.36 0.96 -0.75
C ASN A 102 -12.75 1.33 -1.28
N GLU A 103 -13.52 0.33 -1.62
CA GLU A 103 -14.89 0.51 -2.13
C GLU A 103 -15.94 0.38 -1.02
N SER A 104 -15.50 0.25 0.23
CA SER A 104 -16.41 0.15 1.37
C SER A 104 -16.89 1.53 1.81
N ASP A 105 -17.78 1.55 2.79
CA ASP A 105 -18.36 2.80 3.33
C ASP A 105 -17.52 3.43 4.43
N GLY A 106 -16.51 2.74 4.92
CA GLY A 106 -15.69 3.23 6.03
C GLY A 106 -14.22 3.30 5.67
N ASP A 107 -13.43 3.79 6.59
CA ASP A 107 -11.97 3.86 6.42
C ASP A 107 -11.36 2.47 6.46
N GLY A 108 -10.25 2.30 5.73
CA GLY A 108 -9.47 1.09 5.77
C GLY A 108 -8.03 1.37 6.14
N LEU A 109 -7.39 0.41 6.79
CA LEU A 109 -5.99 0.49 7.19
C LEU A 109 -5.28 -0.76 6.69
N ILE A 110 -4.22 -0.57 5.90
CA ILE A 110 -3.49 -1.66 5.28
C ILE A 110 -2.00 -1.42 5.38
N PHE A 111 -1.27 -2.48 5.75
CA PHE A 111 0.19 -2.45 5.82
C PHE A 111 0.76 -3.05 4.54
N ALA A 112 1.72 -2.35 3.94
CA ALA A 112 2.39 -2.79 2.72
C ALA A 112 3.89 -2.88 2.97
N TYR A 113 4.50 -3.98 2.56
CA TYR A 113 5.92 -4.22 2.71
C TYR A 113 6.48 -4.72 1.39
N GLY A 114 7.63 -4.21 0.98
CA GLY A 114 8.25 -4.62 -0.27
C GLY A 114 9.77 -4.73 -0.16
N ALA A 115 10.32 -5.67 -0.90
CA ALA A 115 11.76 -5.89 -1.00
C ALA A 115 12.10 -6.40 -2.40
N PRO A 116 13.26 -6.01 -2.96
CA PRO A 116 14.21 -5.03 -2.44
C PRO A 116 13.61 -3.63 -2.38
N ALA A 117 14.36 -2.66 -1.90
CA ALA A 117 13.89 -1.29 -1.73
C ALA A 117 13.75 -0.51 -3.05
N ASP A 118 13.74 -1.18 -4.18
CA ASP A 118 13.63 -0.60 -5.50
C ASP A 118 12.21 -0.12 -5.77
N ARG A 119 12.07 1.14 -6.17
CA ARG A 119 10.76 1.79 -6.37
C ARG A 119 10.28 1.75 -7.83
N ALA A 120 11.03 1.11 -8.72
CA ALA A 120 10.67 1.07 -10.13
C ALA A 120 9.31 0.40 -10.34
N ALA A 121 8.43 1.07 -11.04
CA ALA A 121 7.11 0.55 -11.38
C ALA A 121 6.63 1.17 -12.68
N GLU A 122 5.82 0.41 -13.42
CA GLU A 122 5.10 0.93 -14.57
C GLU A 122 3.74 1.40 -14.11
N ILE A 123 3.39 2.64 -14.45
CA ILE A 123 2.05 3.17 -14.19
C ILE A 123 1.20 2.86 -15.42
N LEU A 124 0.08 2.22 -15.20
CA LEU A 124 -0.77 1.71 -16.27
C LEU A 124 -2.07 2.49 -16.35
N GLU A 125 -2.74 2.41 -17.50
CA GLU A 125 -4.07 2.99 -17.63
C GLU A 125 -5.07 2.15 -16.86
N GLU A 126 -6.08 2.83 -16.35
CA GLU A 126 -7.12 2.21 -15.53
C GLU A 126 -8.09 1.33 -16.31
#